data_1f48cd203c66dd6c98ccd7a5d8147086
#
_entry.id   1f48cd203c66dd6c98ccd7a5d8147086
#
_cell.length_a   1.000
_cell.length_b   1.000
_cell.length_c   1.000
_cell.angle_alpha   90.00
_cell.angle_beta   90.00
_cell.angle_gamma   90.00
#
_symmetry.space_group_name_H-M   'P 1'
#
loop_
_entity.id
_entity.type
_entity.pdbx_description
1 polymer ?
#
loop_
_entity_poly.entity_id
_entity_poly.type
_entity_poly.pdbx_seq_one_letter_code
_entity_poly.pdbx_strand_id
1 'polypeptide(L)'
;GRPETRIACRIHDECNGSDVFGSDICTCRPYLTHAIEECILGAQNGGVGLVAYSRKEGRALGEVTKFLVYNARKRQVGGDTADQYFARTECVAGVQDMRFQELMPDVLHWFGITKIDRLVSMSNMKYDAITGSGIAVGERVDLPDYLIPDDARVEIDAKTAAGYFTSGVIPDADELRKAKGRGLTT
;
A
#
# COMPACT_ATOMS: atom_id res chain seq x y z
N GLY A 1 19.35 -2.03 19.07
CA GLY A 1 18.97 -0.61 19.28
C GLY A 1 18.69 -0.35 20.77
N ARG A 2 18.69 0.89 21.18
CA ARG A 2 18.28 1.21 22.56
C ARG A 2 16.78 0.96 22.69
N PRO A 3 16.26 0.31 23.75
CA PRO A 3 14.85 -0.03 23.92
C PRO A 3 13.90 1.18 23.86
N GLU A 4 14.41 2.39 24.11
CA GLU A 4 13.68 3.65 24.18
C GLU A 4 13.63 4.41 22.84
N THR A 5 14.30 3.91 21.78
CA THR A 5 14.33 4.61 20.51
C THR A 5 12.99 4.50 19.79
N ARG A 6 12.33 5.64 19.56
CA ARG A 6 11.09 5.68 18.77
C ARG A 6 11.39 5.41 17.31
N ILE A 7 10.55 4.58 16.67
CA ILE A 7 10.73 4.16 15.27
C ILE A 7 9.51 4.53 14.45
N ALA A 8 9.74 5.32 13.38
CA ALA A 8 8.80 5.48 12.29
C ALA A 8 9.20 4.51 11.16
N CYS A 9 8.27 3.69 10.68
CA CYS A 9 8.60 2.59 9.78
C CYS A 9 7.63 2.49 8.59
N ARG A 10 8.18 2.17 7.42
CA ARG A 10 7.44 1.69 6.25
C ARG A 10 8.05 0.41 5.74
N ILE A 11 7.22 -0.62 5.53
CA ILE A 11 7.57 -1.78 4.72
C ILE A 11 6.88 -1.60 3.37
N HIS A 12 7.69 -1.36 2.34
CA HIS A 12 7.24 -1.03 1.00
C HIS A 12 7.56 -2.16 0.02
N ASP A 13 6.55 -2.65 -0.67
CA ASP A 13 6.75 -3.55 -1.80
C ASP A 13 6.89 -2.72 -3.08
N GLU A 14 7.88 -3.03 -3.89
CA GLU A 14 8.18 -2.37 -5.15
C GLU A 14 6.93 -2.18 -6.01
N CYS A 15 6.82 -1.00 -6.59
CA CYS A 15 5.84 -0.66 -7.60
C CYS A 15 6.53 0.17 -8.67
N ASN A 16 7.26 -0.47 -9.58
CA ASN A 16 8.16 0.18 -10.53
C ASN A 16 7.46 1.28 -11.35
N GLY A 17 6.26 1.01 -11.88
CA GLY A 17 5.49 1.99 -12.64
C GLY A 17 5.17 3.26 -11.84
N SER A 18 4.91 3.14 -10.54
CA SER A 18 4.62 4.27 -9.66
C SER A 18 5.89 4.88 -9.06
N ASP A 19 6.73 4.04 -8.44
CA ASP A 19 7.90 4.51 -7.68
C ASP A 19 8.96 5.16 -8.59
N VAL A 20 9.19 4.58 -9.78
CA VAL A 20 10.24 5.03 -10.71
C VAL A 20 9.68 5.90 -11.82
N PHE A 21 8.59 5.47 -12.48
CA PHE A 21 8.05 6.16 -13.66
C PHE A 21 6.91 7.14 -13.34
N GLY A 22 6.50 7.25 -12.08
CA GLY A 22 5.53 8.25 -11.63
C GLY A 22 4.10 8.00 -12.07
N SER A 23 3.71 6.73 -12.35
CA SER A 23 2.32 6.38 -12.61
C SER A 23 1.44 6.75 -11.41
N ASP A 24 0.32 7.39 -11.67
CA ASP A 24 -0.67 7.84 -10.70
C ASP A 24 -1.89 6.89 -10.60
N ILE A 25 -1.84 5.73 -11.27
CA ILE A 25 -2.91 4.72 -11.24
C ILE A 25 -3.04 4.01 -9.88
N CYS A 26 -2.04 4.16 -9.01
CA CYS A 26 -2.01 3.60 -7.67
C CYS A 26 -1.38 4.57 -6.67
N THR A 27 -1.52 4.26 -5.39
CA THR A 27 -1.00 5.09 -4.28
C THR A 27 0.40 4.69 -3.81
N CYS A 28 1.11 3.81 -4.51
CA CYS A 28 2.39 3.27 -4.02
C CYS A 28 3.45 4.36 -3.83
N ARG A 29 3.70 5.20 -4.85
CA ARG A 29 4.65 6.31 -4.73
C ARG A 29 4.22 7.36 -3.69
N PRO A 30 2.98 7.85 -3.66
CA PRO A 30 2.51 8.74 -2.60
C PRO A 30 2.73 8.17 -1.19
N TYR A 31 2.44 6.88 -0.97
CA TYR A 31 2.74 6.22 0.29
C TYR A 31 4.23 6.17 0.61
N LEU A 32 5.08 5.92 -0.39
CA LEU A 32 6.53 5.86 -0.19
C LEU A 32 7.07 7.23 0.20
N THR A 33 6.71 8.28 -0.53
CA THR A 33 7.16 9.66 -0.25
C THR A 33 6.67 10.16 1.09
N HIS A 34 5.38 9.96 1.40
CA HIS A 34 4.83 10.29 2.72
C HIS A 34 5.54 9.55 3.85
N ALA A 35 5.82 8.26 3.66
CA ALA A 35 6.55 7.46 4.65
C ALA A 35 8.00 7.93 4.84
N ILE A 36 8.67 8.38 3.78
CA ILE A 36 10.00 8.97 3.88
C ILE A 36 9.95 10.26 4.72
N GLU A 37 8.95 11.11 4.49
CA GLU A 37 8.72 12.32 5.29
C GLU A 37 8.47 11.99 6.76
N GLU A 38 7.59 11.04 7.06
CA GLU A 38 7.33 10.57 8.43
C GLU A 38 8.59 10.00 9.09
N CYS A 39 9.40 9.26 8.35
CA CYS A 39 10.68 8.73 8.83
C CYS A 39 11.68 9.86 9.14
N ILE A 40 11.77 10.87 8.28
CA ILE A 40 12.64 12.05 8.49
C ILE A 40 12.18 12.83 9.73
N LEU A 41 10.88 13.09 9.85
CA LEU A 41 10.31 13.78 11.02
C LEU A 41 10.55 12.99 12.31
N GLY A 42 10.37 11.66 12.26
CA GLY A 42 10.68 10.78 13.39
C GLY A 42 12.14 10.88 13.83
N ALA A 43 13.07 10.90 12.87
CA ALA A 43 14.52 11.04 13.13
C ALA A 43 14.86 12.44 13.68
N GLN A 44 14.31 13.50 13.11
CA GLN A 44 14.50 14.87 13.60
C GLN A 44 14.00 15.09 15.03
N ASN A 45 12.97 14.33 15.44
CA ASN A 45 12.45 14.33 16.80
C ASN A 45 13.17 13.34 17.75
N GLY A 46 14.40 12.96 17.43
CA GLY A 46 15.25 12.12 18.27
C GLY A 46 14.96 10.61 18.21
N GLY A 47 14.16 10.18 17.23
CA GLY A 47 13.90 8.77 16.94
C GLY A 47 14.73 8.25 15.76
N VAL A 48 14.21 7.23 15.09
CA VAL A 48 14.79 6.63 13.87
C VAL A 48 13.70 6.43 12.84
N GLY A 49 14.02 6.71 11.58
CA GLY A 49 13.20 6.34 10.42
C GLY A 49 13.74 5.09 9.73
N LEU A 50 12.87 4.16 9.36
CA LEU A 50 13.20 2.94 8.63
C LEU A 50 12.26 2.74 7.46
N VAL A 51 12.81 2.61 6.25
CA VAL A 51 12.06 2.14 5.07
C VAL A 51 12.67 0.83 4.59
N ALA A 52 11.93 -0.27 4.75
CA ALA A 52 12.29 -1.57 4.18
C ALA A 52 11.64 -1.70 2.80
N TYR A 53 12.46 -1.69 1.74
CA TYR A 53 11.99 -1.75 0.35
C TYR A 53 12.20 -3.15 -0.22
N SER A 54 11.11 -3.87 -0.48
CA SER A 54 11.13 -5.24 -1.00
C SER A 54 10.84 -5.27 -2.50
N ARG A 55 11.67 -5.96 -3.26
CA ARG A 55 11.51 -6.13 -4.71
C ARG A 55 10.46 -7.21 -5.03
N LYS A 56 9.17 -6.87 -4.82
CA LYS A 56 8.01 -7.78 -4.98
C LYS A 56 6.94 -7.14 -5.86
N GLU A 57 7.31 -6.82 -7.10
CA GLU A 57 6.46 -6.14 -8.06
C GLU A 57 5.10 -6.83 -8.27
N GLY A 58 4.04 -6.01 -8.35
CA GLY A 58 2.69 -6.49 -8.68
C GLY A 58 2.14 -7.51 -7.68
N ARG A 59 2.31 -7.32 -6.38
CA ARG A 59 1.92 -8.28 -5.34
C ARG A 59 2.59 -9.65 -5.52
N ALA A 60 3.87 -9.64 -5.91
CA ALA A 60 4.67 -10.80 -6.30
C ALA A 60 4.12 -11.58 -7.52
N LEU A 61 3.17 -11.02 -8.27
CA LEU A 61 2.69 -11.57 -9.55
C LEU A 61 3.57 -11.15 -10.74
N GLY A 62 4.47 -10.19 -10.51
CA GLY A 62 5.36 -9.65 -11.52
C GLY A 62 4.78 -8.46 -12.29
N GLU A 63 5.69 -7.74 -12.97
CA GLU A 63 5.35 -6.48 -13.65
C GLU A 63 4.42 -6.71 -14.87
N VAL A 64 4.67 -7.76 -15.65
CA VAL A 64 3.85 -8.08 -16.84
C VAL A 64 2.40 -8.34 -16.41
N THR A 65 2.18 -9.18 -15.42
CA THR A 65 0.83 -9.46 -14.90
C THR A 65 0.14 -8.19 -14.40
N LYS A 66 0.86 -7.33 -13.70
CA LYS A 66 0.34 -6.04 -13.22
C LYS A 66 -0.13 -5.16 -14.39
N PHE A 67 0.66 -5.03 -15.45
CA PHE A 67 0.26 -4.24 -16.63
C PHE A 67 -0.92 -4.87 -17.39
N LEU A 68 -1.02 -6.20 -17.44
CA LEU A 68 -2.19 -6.88 -18.00
C LEU A 68 -3.45 -6.56 -17.19
N VAL A 69 -3.36 -6.54 -15.85
CA VAL A 69 -4.48 -6.14 -14.98
C VAL A 69 -4.88 -4.69 -15.23
N TYR A 70 -3.92 -3.77 -15.30
CA TYR A 70 -4.20 -2.36 -15.57
C TYR A 70 -4.85 -2.16 -16.92
N ASN A 71 -4.34 -2.83 -17.95
CA ASN A 71 -4.91 -2.80 -19.30
C ASN A 71 -6.36 -3.33 -19.28
N ALA A 72 -6.62 -4.46 -18.63
CA ALA A 72 -7.97 -5.03 -18.52
C ALA A 72 -8.92 -4.09 -17.78
N ARG A 73 -8.48 -3.45 -16.67
CA ARG A 73 -9.27 -2.46 -15.94
C ARG A 73 -9.65 -1.25 -16.83
N LYS A 74 -8.67 -0.71 -17.56
CA LYS A 74 -8.88 0.49 -18.39
C LYS A 74 -9.72 0.20 -19.64
N ARG A 75 -9.82 -1.05 -20.08
CA ARG A 75 -10.58 -1.46 -21.28
C ARG A 75 -11.91 -2.14 -20.98
N GLN A 76 -12.24 -2.38 -19.75
CA GLN A 76 -13.49 -3.07 -19.40
C GLN A 76 -14.74 -2.21 -19.71
N VAL A 77 -15.85 -2.88 -19.99
CA VAL A 77 -17.15 -2.23 -20.17
C VAL A 77 -17.53 -1.52 -18.85
N GLY A 78 -17.98 -0.27 -18.96
CA GLY A 78 -18.27 0.57 -17.80
C GLY A 78 -17.09 1.37 -17.26
N GLY A 79 -15.87 1.10 -17.74
CA GLY A 79 -14.64 1.79 -17.33
C GLY A 79 -13.99 1.18 -16.10
N ASP A 80 -12.92 1.81 -15.64
CA ASP A 80 -12.15 1.40 -14.46
C ASP A 80 -12.84 1.92 -13.19
N THR A 81 -13.57 1.04 -12.50
CA THR A 81 -14.34 1.38 -11.30
C THR A 81 -13.83 0.64 -10.06
N ALA A 82 -14.02 1.24 -8.87
CA ALA A 82 -13.49 0.69 -7.62
C ALA A 82 -14.17 -0.64 -7.23
N ASP A 83 -15.44 -0.82 -7.52
CA ASP A 83 -16.17 -2.07 -7.26
C ASP A 83 -15.63 -3.26 -8.05
N GLN A 84 -14.95 -3.03 -9.19
CA GLN A 84 -14.37 -4.07 -10.04
C GLN A 84 -12.87 -4.32 -9.81
N TYR A 85 -12.23 -3.56 -8.94
CA TYR A 85 -10.77 -3.56 -8.76
C TYR A 85 -10.20 -4.95 -8.47
N PHE A 86 -10.67 -5.63 -7.44
CA PHE A 86 -10.17 -6.96 -7.06
C PHE A 86 -10.63 -8.06 -8.03
N ALA A 87 -11.88 -8.02 -8.46
CA ALA A 87 -12.43 -8.98 -9.42
C ALA A 87 -11.62 -8.98 -10.73
N ARG A 88 -11.17 -7.82 -11.20
CA ARG A 88 -10.37 -7.72 -12.41
C ARG A 88 -8.96 -8.26 -12.21
N THR A 89 -8.35 -8.06 -11.04
CA THR A 89 -7.05 -8.66 -10.70
C THR A 89 -7.14 -10.19 -10.73
N GLU A 90 -8.14 -10.74 -10.07
CA GLU A 90 -8.35 -12.19 -10.00
C GLU A 90 -8.67 -12.80 -11.36
N CYS A 91 -9.47 -12.13 -12.19
CA CYS A 91 -9.79 -12.57 -13.55
C CYS A 91 -8.53 -12.71 -14.45
N VAL A 92 -7.54 -11.82 -14.29
CA VAL A 92 -6.32 -11.82 -15.11
C VAL A 92 -5.24 -12.74 -14.54
N ALA A 93 -5.07 -12.74 -13.23
CA ALA A 93 -3.96 -13.38 -12.53
C ALA A 93 -4.32 -14.73 -11.88
N GLY A 94 -5.60 -15.06 -11.79
CA GLY A 94 -6.09 -16.25 -11.08
C GLY A 94 -6.06 -16.13 -9.55
N VAL A 95 -5.32 -15.16 -9.02
CA VAL A 95 -5.20 -14.86 -7.59
C VAL A 95 -5.08 -13.35 -7.39
N GLN A 96 -5.33 -12.87 -6.18
CA GLN A 96 -5.24 -11.43 -5.86
C GLN A 96 -3.85 -11.02 -5.36
N ASP A 97 -3.12 -11.92 -4.71
CA ASP A 97 -1.86 -11.62 -4.05
C ASP A 97 -1.03 -12.92 -3.85
N MET A 98 0.26 -12.86 -4.14
CA MET A 98 1.18 -13.99 -3.99
C MET A 98 2.34 -13.68 -3.02
N ARG A 99 2.23 -12.61 -2.22
CA ARG A 99 3.27 -12.24 -1.25
C ARG A 99 3.19 -13.13 -0.01
N PHE A 100 4.33 -13.62 0.44
CA PHE A 100 4.47 -14.29 1.74
C PHE A 100 4.58 -13.21 2.83
N GLN A 101 3.44 -12.80 3.38
CA GLN A 101 3.38 -11.68 4.34
C GLN A 101 4.08 -12.03 5.67
N GLU A 102 4.10 -13.29 6.05
CA GLU A 102 4.78 -13.81 7.25
C GLU A 102 6.31 -13.58 7.23
N LEU A 103 6.92 -13.36 6.06
CA LEU A 103 8.32 -12.99 5.93
C LEU A 103 8.60 -11.49 6.09
N MET A 104 7.56 -10.67 6.18
CA MET A 104 7.70 -9.21 6.35
C MET A 104 8.45 -8.81 7.63
N PRO A 105 8.27 -9.48 8.78
CA PRO A 105 8.96 -9.12 10.00
C PRO A 105 10.46 -9.48 10.03
N ASP A 106 10.97 -10.33 9.14
CA ASP A 106 12.33 -10.84 9.19
C ASP A 106 13.38 -9.73 9.21
N VAL A 107 13.19 -8.69 8.37
CA VAL A 107 14.10 -7.53 8.35
C VAL A 107 14.08 -6.76 9.67
N LEU A 108 12.93 -6.69 10.32
CA LEU A 108 12.76 -6.01 11.61
C LEU A 108 13.45 -6.81 12.72
N HIS A 109 13.25 -8.12 12.75
CA HIS A 109 13.94 -9.03 13.69
C HIS A 109 15.45 -9.00 13.50
N TRP A 110 15.92 -8.95 12.25
CA TRP A 110 17.35 -8.82 11.96
C TRP A 110 17.98 -7.59 12.63
N PHE A 111 17.25 -6.47 12.67
CA PHE A 111 17.67 -5.25 13.35
C PHE A 111 17.37 -5.24 14.87
N GLY A 112 16.79 -6.32 15.40
CA GLY A 112 16.39 -6.41 16.81
C GLY A 112 15.27 -5.44 17.18
N ILE A 113 14.38 -5.11 16.22
CA ILE A 113 13.24 -4.22 16.44
C ILE A 113 12.11 -5.01 17.09
N THR A 114 11.70 -4.60 18.28
CA THR A 114 10.60 -5.20 19.03
C THR A 114 9.38 -4.29 19.11
N LYS A 115 9.52 -3.03 18.69
CA LYS A 115 8.44 -2.03 18.68
C LYS A 115 8.62 -1.06 17.53
N ILE A 116 7.52 -0.74 16.88
CA ILE A 116 7.38 0.36 15.90
C ILE A 116 6.39 1.36 16.51
N ASP A 117 6.80 2.63 16.66
CA ASP A 117 5.92 3.66 17.21
C ASP A 117 4.92 4.17 16.18
N ARG A 118 5.36 4.36 14.93
CA ARG A 118 4.53 4.80 13.81
C ARG A 118 4.77 3.90 12.59
N LEU A 119 3.74 3.14 12.19
CA LEU A 119 3.77 2.29 10.99
C LEU A 119 2.96 2.93 9.87
N VAL A 120 3.62 3.41 8.82
CA VAL A 120 2.96 4.01 7.65
C VAL A 120 2.48 2.90 6.72
N SER A 121 1.26 2.42 6.93
CA SER A 121 0.66 1.33 6.16
C SER A 121 -0.84 1.20 6.37
N MET A 122 -1.59 1.05 5.26
CA MET A 122 -3.00 0.66 5.30
C MET A 122 -3.22 -0.88 5.27
N SER A 123 -2.19 -1.67 5.00
CA SER A 123 -2.31 -3.12 4.83
C SER A 123 -2.48 -3.83 6.17
N ASN A 124 -3.64 -4.48 6.38
CA ASN A 124 -3.87 -5.32 7.54
C ASN A 124 -2.97 -6.56 7.52
N MET A 125 -2.77 -7.18 6.36
CA MET A 125 -1.89 -8.36 6.24
C MET A 125 -0.47 -8.06 6.72
N LYS A 126 0.09 -6.88 6.40
CA LYS A 126 1.40 -6.46 6.91
C LYS A 126 1.37 -6.19 8.41
N TYR A 127 0.36 -5.49 8.86
CA TYR A 127 0.17 -5.20 10.28
C TYR A 127 0.06 -6.48 11.11
N ASP A 128 -0.78 -7.43 10.67
CA ASP A 128 -1.01 -8.70 11.36
C ASP A 128 0.25 -9.57 11.37
N ALA A 129 1.01 -9.62 10.26
CA ALA A 129 2.28 -10.33 10.20
C ALA A 129 3.32 -9.75 11.18
N ILE A 130 3.42 -8.41 11.26
CA ILE A 130 4.34 -7.73 12.17
C ILE A 130 3.93 -7.98 13.62
N THR A 131 2.68 -7.75 13.98
CA THR A 131 2.21 -7.90 15.36
C THR A 131 2.16 -9.37 15.79
N GLY A 132 1.76 -10.27 14.89
CA GLY A 132 1.77 -11.71 15.12
C GLY A 132 3.18 -12.29 15.34
N SER A 133 4.22 -11.62 14.85
CA SER A 133 5.62 -11.99 15.09
C SER A 133 6.19 -11.47 16.42
N GLY A 134 5.37 -10.79 17.24
CA GLY A 134 5.76 -10.25 18.55
C GLY A 134 6.29 -8.81 18.52
N ILE A 135 6.21 -8.11 17.38
CA ILE A 135 6.61 -6.70 17.28
C ILE A 135 5.40 -5.82 17.61
N ALA A 136 5.51 -4.98 18.63
CA ALA A 136 4.45 -4.06 18.99
C ALA A 136 4.35 -2.89 17.99
N VAL A 137 3.13 -2.46 17.65
CA VAL A 137 2.88 -1.28 16.82
C VAL A 137 2.04 -0.29 17.62
N GLY A 138 2.58 0.93 17.78
CA GLY A 138 1.92 2.00 18.55
C GLY A 138 0.80 2.67 17.77
N GLU A 139 1.11 3.18 16.59
CA GLU A 139 0.17 3.90 15.73
C GLU A 139 0.29 3.42 14.29
N ARG A 140 -0.85 3.32 13.60
CA ARG A 140 -0.89 3.16 12.14
C ARG A 140 -1.15 4.51 11.49
N VAL A 141 -0.41 4.80 10.44
CA VAL A 141 -0.52 6.04 9.67
C VAL A 141 -0.95 5.67 8.26
N ASP A 142 -2.06 6.21 7.81
CA ASP A 142 -2.52 6.09 6.43
C ASP A 142 -2.06 7.29 5.57
N LEU A 143 -2.37 7.22 4.28
CA LEU A 143 -2.05 8.30 3.36
C LEU A 143 -3.09 9.42 3.50
N PRO A 144 -2.68 10.66 3.76
CA PRO A 144 -3.59 11.80 3.75
C PRO A 144 -4.33 11.92 2.41
N ASP A 145 -5.61 12.26 2.47
CA ASP A 145 -6.49 12.29 1.29
C ASP A 145 -5.97 13.21 0.18
N TYR A 146 -5.39 14.35 0.53
CA TYR A 146 -4.83 15.30 -0.43
C TYR A 146 -3.59 14.81 -1.20
N LEU A 147 -2.99 13.69 -0.77
CA LEU A 147 -1.86 13.03 -1.45
C LEU A 147 -2.33 11.91 -2.40
N ILE A 148 -3.62 11.60 -2.42
CA ILE A 148 -4.16 10.54 -3.28
C ILE A 148 -4.37 11.09 -4.69
N PRO A 149 -3.67 10.58 -5.72
CA PRO A 149 -3.93 10.97 -7.10
C PRO A 149 -5.35 10.61 -7.54
N ASP A 150 -5.95 11.42 -8.41
CA ASP A 150 -7.33 11.20 -8.87
C ASP A 150 -7.53 9.81 -9.49
N ASP A 151 -6.59 9.35 -10.33
CA ASP A 151 -6.68 8.02 -10.96
C ASP A 151 -6.47 6.86 -9.96
N ALA A 152 -5.83 7.11 -8.82
CA ALA A 152 -5.63 6.14 -7.75
C ALA A 152 -6.82 6.04 -6.79
N ARG A 153 -7.84 6.88 -6.92
CA ARG A 153 -9.06 6.82 -6.12
C ARG A 153 -9.74 5.44 -6.23
N VAL A 154 -9.74 4.86 -7.42
CA VAL A 154 -10.24 3.50 -7.68
C VAL A 154 -9.59 2.46 -6.78
N GLU A 155 -8.26 2.53 -6.63
CA GLU A 155 -7.51 1.60 -5.78
C GLU A 155 -7.80 1.82 -4.30
N ILE A 156 -7.74 3.07 -3.84
CA ILE A 156 -7.84 3.38 -2.42
C ILE A 156 -9.24 3.08 -1.89
N ASP A 157 -10.27 3.44 -2.64
CA ASP A 157 -11.66 3.19 -2.27
C ASP A 157 -11.96 1.68 -2.24
N ALA A 158 -11.50 0.94 -3.26
CA ALA A 158 -11.63 -0.52 -3.28
C ALA A 158 -10.96 -1.18 -2.08
N LYS A 159 -9.75 -0.76 -1.73
CA LYS A 159 -9.00 -1.29 -0.58
C LYS A 159 -9.69 -0.97 0.74
N THR A 160 -10.13 0.27 0.92
CA THR A 160 -10.80 0.72 2.13
C THR A 160 -12.11 -0.05 2.34
N ALA A 161 -12.92 -0.20 1.29
CA ALA A 161 -14.14 -1.01 1.33
C ALA A 161 -13.87 -2.50 1.61
N ALA A 162 -12.70 -3.01 1.20
CA ALA A 162 -12.26 -4.38 1.50
C ALA A 162 -11.65 -4.53 2.91
N GLY A 163 -11.74 -3.50 3.76
CA GLY A 163 -11.31 -3.54 5.16
C GLY A 163 -9.84 -3.16 5.40
N TYR A 164 -9.14 -2.58 4.42
CA TYR A 164 -7.84 -1.98 4.67
C TYR A 164 -7.98 -0.78 5.62
N PHE A 165 -6.98 -0.58 6.45
CA PHE A 165 -6.99 0.49 7.44
C PHE A 165 -7.10 1.87 6.79
N THR A 166 -7.99 2.69 7.35
CA THR A 166 -8.10 4.11 7.06
C THR A 166 -8.55 4.86 8.31
N SER A 167 -8.10 6.08 8.49
CA SER A 167 -8.65 7.05 9.46
C SER A 167 -9.83 7.84 8.88
N GLY A 168 -10.08 7.69 7.57
CA GLY A 168 -11.14 8.38 6.84
C GLY A 168 -12.45 7.61 6.76
N VAL A 169 -13.29 8.00 5.80
CA VAL A 169 -14.61 7.38 5.57
C VAL A 169 -14.45 6.13 4.70
N ILE A 170 -15.20 5.08 5.05
CA ILE A 170 -15.29 3.87 4.23
C ILE A 170 -16.38 4.10 3.16
N PRO A 171 -16.05 4.03 1.86
CA PRO A 171 -17.02 4.26 0.80
C PRO A 171 -18.09 3.16 0.76
N ASP A 172 -19.32 3.57 0.46
CA ASP A 172 -20.42 2.65 0.23
C ASP A 172 -20.41 2.06 -1.20
N ALA A 173 -21.36 1.14 -1.48
CA ALA A 173 -21.44 0.46 -2.78
C ALA A 173 -21.72 1.43 -3.95
N ASP A 174 -22.44 2.53 -3.71
CA ASP A 174 -22.75 3.53 -4.75
C ASP A 174 -21.53 4.40 -5.02
N GLU A 175 -20.77 4.75 -3.98
CA GLU A 175 -19.52 5.49 -4.10
C GLU A 175 -18.47 4.67 -4.85
N LEU A 176 -18.35 3.38 -4.56
CA LEU A 176 -17.45 2.48 -5.28
C LEU A 176 -17.74 2.40 -6.78
N ARG A 177 -19.02 2.39 -7.18
CA ARG A 177 -19.41 2.42 -8.60
C ARG A 177 -19.14 3.76 -9.27
N LYS A 178 -19.17 4.85 -8.52
CA LYS A 178 -18.88 6.22 -9.01
C LYS A 178 -17.40 6.54 -9.07
N ALA A 179 -16.57 5.91 -8.21
CA ALA A 179 -15.12 6.07 -8.22
C ALA A 179 -14.54 5.47 -9.51
N LYS A 180 -14.16 6.31 -10.45
CA LYS A 180 -13.68 5.93 -11.79
C LYS A 180 -12.29 6.49 -12.05
N GLY A 181 -11.43 5.61 -12.57
CA GLY A 181 -10.14 6.00 -13.12
C GLY A 181 -10.26 6.59 -14.53
N ARG A 182 -9.18 7.21 -14.98
CA ARG A 182 -9.09 7.72 -16.36
C ARG A 182 -9.27 6.59 -17.37
N GLY A 183 -10.03 6.86 -18.44
CA GLY A 183 -10.10 5.98 -19.61
C GLY A 183 -8.83 6.02 -20.44
N LEU A 184 -8.67 5.03 -21.33
CA LEU A 184 -7.67 5.12 -22.39
C LEU A 184 -8.15 6.17 -23.40
N THR A 185 -7.32 7.16 -23.66
CA THR A 185 -7.49 8.02 -24.85
C THR A 185 -7.09 7.22 -26.07
N THR A 186 -8.01 6.98 -26.99
CA THR A 186 -7.74 6.40 -28.32
C THR A 186 -7.18 7.46 -29.25
#